data_d51584d3b751428b1fac47a255340aa9
#
_entry.id   d51584d3b751428b1fac47a255340aa9
#
_cell.length_a   1.000
_cell.length_b   1.000
_cell.length_c   1.000
_cell.angle_alpha   90.00
_cell.angle_beta   90.00
_cell.angle_gamma   90.00
#
_symmetry.space_group_name_H-M   'P 1'
#
loop_
_entity.id
_entity.type
_entity.pdbx_description
1 polymer ?
#
loop_
_entity_poly.entity_id
_entity_poly.type
_entity_poly.pdbx_seq_one_letter_code
_entity_poly.pdbx_strand_id
1 'polypeptide(L)'
;MTEQMKPSGIEWIGDIPNDWKIQRFKFCGAVLYGCPFNSDFFTNEDTGIPLIRIRDITSGTISTYYEGHYSSEYMVYSGDVLVGMDGDFNVRIWDNLDALLNQRCCKILSSKKINARYLAYYLPHQLYIVNQLTWSTTVKHLLAEDIGNIPVAYPQLNEQQAIVRLLDKECTQIDSIAADLEKQIAILQQYKKSLITETVTKGLDKSVPMKDSGVEWIG
;
A
#
# COMPACT_ATOMS: atom_id res chain seq x y z
N MET A 1 -32.34 12.88 6.44
CA MET A 1 -31.99 14.30 6.35
C MET A 1 -30.94 14.40 5.27
N THR A 2 -31.16 15.14 4.20
CA THR A 2 -30.13 15.40 3.18
C THR A 2 -29.08 16.30 3.81
N GLU A 3 -27.87 15.79 3.98
CA GLU A 3 -26.73 16.60 4.42
C GLU A 3 -26.56 17.77 3.45
N GLN A 4 -26.50 18.99 3.99
CA GLN A 4 -26.24 20.16 3.17
C GLN A 4 -24.77 20.16 2.78
N MET A 5 -24.50 20.31 1.48
CA MET A 5 -23.14 20.36 0.93
C MET A 5 -22.68 21.81 0.75
N LYS A 6 -21.38 22.04 0.78
CA LYS A 6 -20.73 23.31 0.45
C LYS A 6 -19.55 23.09 -0.49
N PRO A 7 -19.24 24.03 -1.37
CA PRO A 7 -18.02 23.97 -2.18
C PRO A 7 -16.77 23.90 -1.31
N SER A 8 -15.88 22.98 -1.60
CA SER A 8 -14.57 22.91 -0.95
C SER A 8 -13.63 24.05 -1.36
N GLY A 9 -13.87 24.66 -2.51
CA GLY A 9 -12.96 25.60 -3.14
C GLY A 9 -11.76 24.92 -3.83
N ILE A 10 -11.76 23.60 -3.94
CA ILE A 10 -10.70 22.80 -4.54
C ILE A 10 -11.32 21.90 -5.60
N GLU A 11 -10.90 22.09 -6.86
CA GLU A 11 -11.52 21.48 -8.04
C GLU A 11 -11.68 19.96 -7.93
N TRP A 12 -10.62 19.24 -7.51
CA TRP A 12 -10.63 17.78 -7.43
C TRP A 12 -11.26 17.19 -6.16
N ILE A 13 -11.61 18.03 -5.17
CA ILE A 13 -12.36 17.60 -3.99
C ILE A 13 -13.87 17.82 -4.22
N GLY A 14 -14.24 18.87 -4.96
CA GLY A 14 -15.63 19.21 -5.24
C GLY A 14 -16.35 19.71 -3.99
N ASP A 15 -17.62 19.33 -3.83
CA ASP A 15 -18.45 19.68 -2.69
C ASP A 15 -18.22 18.72 -1.52
N ILE A 16 -18.27 19.27 -0.31
CA ILE A 16 -18.12 18.54 0.96
C ILE A 16 -19.31 18.83 1.89
N PRO A 17 -19.61 17.98 2.89
CA PRO A 17 -20.60 18.29 3.91
C PRO A 17 -20.31 19.63 4.62
N ASN A 18 -21.36 20.35 4.99
CA ASN A 18 -21.22 21.70 5.54
C ASN A 18 -20.40 21.79 6.83
N ASP A 19 -20.42 20.75 7.65
CA ASP A 19 -19.73 20.65 8.93
C ASP A 19 -18.27 20.21 8.80
N TRP A 20 -17.86 19.68 7.61
CA TRP A 20 -16.47 19.32 7.36
C TRP A 20 -15.57 20.55 7.28
N LYS A 21 -14.32 20.37 7.70
CA LYS A 21 -13.26 21.39 7.66
C LYS A 21 -12.29 21.08 6.53
N ILE A 22 -11.71 22.13 5.95
CA ILE A 22 -10.57 22.02 5.05
C ILE A 22 -9.41 22.82 5.64
N GLN A 23 -8.24 22.17 5.70
CA GLN A 23 -6.98 22.80 6.09
C GLN A 23 -5.82 22.19 5.30
N ARG A 24 -4.73 22.92 5.11
CA ARG A 24 -3.50 22.32 4.59
C ARG A 24 -2.93 21.33 5.61
N PHE A 25 -2.35 20.22 5.13
CA PHE A 25 -1.83 19.16 5.97
C PHE A 25 -0.91 19.69 7.10
N LYS A 26 -0.04 20.64 6.80
CA LYS A 26 0.88 21.24 7.79
C LYS A 26 0.21 21.83 9.04
N PHE A 27 -1.10 22.09 9.02
CA PHE A 27 -1.87 22.57 10.18
C PHE A 27 -2.59 21.45 10.95
N CYS A 28 -2.52 20.24 10.45
CA CYS A 28 -3.21 19.07 11.04
C CYS A 28 -2.33 17.81 11.13
N GLY A 29 -1.08 17.91 10.71
CA GLY A 29 -0.09 16.84 10.78
C GLY A 29 1.32 17.35 10.55
N ALA A 30 2.27 16.44 10.58
CA ALA A 30 3.67 16.67 10.27
C ALA A 30 4.25 15.46 9.52
N VAL A 31 5.40 15.65 8.91
CA VAL A 31 6.15 14.60 8.22
C VAL A 31 7.44 14.33 8.99
N LEU A 32 7.68 13.08 9.33
CA LEU A 32 8.96 12.61 9.84
C LEU A 32 9.70 11.87 8.72
N TYR A 33 10.84 12.40 8.33
CA TYR A 33 11.70 11.77 7.31
C TYR A 33 12.48 10.61 7.88
N GLY A 34 12.73 9.60 7.04
CA GLY A 34 13.69 8.54 7.37
C GLY A 34 15.14 9.01 7.32
N CYS A 35 16.03 8.18 7.85
CA CYS A 35 17.45 8.45 7.98
C CYS A 35 18.25 7.87 6.80
N PRO A 36 19.32 8.58 6.32
CA PRO A 36 20.27 8.02 5.39
C PRO A 36 21.25 7.07 6.12
N PHE A 37 20.80 5.84 6.35
CA PHE A 37 21.62 4.81 7.00
C PHE A 37 22.81 4.43 6.12
N ASN A 38 23.98 4.13 6.76
CA ASN A 38 25.17 3.68 6.04
C ASN A 38 24.96 2.28 5.46
N SER A 39 25.09 2.16 4.14
CA SER A 39 24.87 0.90 3.41
C SER A 39 25.85 -0.21 3.76
N ASP A 40 27.00 0.10 4.37
CA ASP A 40 27.99 -0.91 4.81
C ASP A 40 27.43 -1.84 5.90
N PHE A 41 26.38 -1.40 6.61
CA PHE A 41 25.68 -2.16 7.64
C PHE A 41 24.35 -2.75 7.15
N PHE A 42 24.10 -2.76 5.82
CA PHE A 42 22.92 -3.42 5.27
C PHE A 42 23.18 -4.90 5.06
N THR A 43 22.21 -5.71 5.46
CA THR A 43 22.19 -7.15 5.21
C THR A 43 20.85 -7.61 4.66
N ASN A 44 20.82 -8.72 3.95
CA ASN A 44 19.59 -9.40 3.53
C ASN A 44 19.26 -10.58 4.46
N GLU A 45 20.13 -10.85 5.44
CA GLU A 45 19.90 -11.86 6.47
C GLU A 45 19.09 -11.25 7.61
N ASP A 46 18.19 -12.02 8.21
CA ASP A 46 17.34 -11.60 9.33
C ASP A 46 18.12 -11.55 10.65
N THR A 47 19.21 -10.77 10.66
CA THR A 47 20.14 -10.64 11.79
C THR A 47 20.12 -9.25 12.44
N GLY A 48 19.61 -8.24 11.72
CA GLY A 48 19.56 -6.84 12.18
C GLY A 48 18.15 -6.33 12.46
N ILE A 49 18.03 -5.03 12.56
CA ILE A 49 16.72 -4.37 12.63
C ILE A 49 16.15 -4.23 11.20
N PRO A 50 14.88 -4.61 10.95
CA PRO A 50 14.24 -4.42 9.67
C PRO A 50 14.36 -2.98 9.18
N LEU A 51 14.68 -2.76 7.90
CA LEU A 51 14.87 -1.43 7.30
C LEU A 51 13.89 -1.23 6.15
N ILE A 52 12.94 -0.30 6.32
CA ILE A 52 11.91 0.00 5.32
C ILE A 52 12.50 0.88 4.23
N ARG A 53 12.42 0.40 3.00
CA ARG A 53 12.74 1.14 1.78
C ARG A 53 11.47 1.35 0.96
N ILE A 54 11.51 2.20 -0.08
CA ILE A 54 10.33 2.51 -0.92
C ILE A 54 9.65 1.24 -1.45
N ARG A 55 10.43 0.26 -1.92
CA ARG A 55 9.91 -1.02 -2.43
C ARG A 55 9.10 -1.80 -1.39
N ASP A 56 9.48 -1.68 -0.10
CA ASP A 56 8.82 -2.39 0.99
C ASP A 56 7.49 -1.74 1.36
N ILE A 57 7.34 -0.42 1.14
CA ILE A 57 6.05 0.27 1.23
C ILE A 57 5.09 -0.27 0.16
N THR A 58 5.56 -0.50 -1.06
CA THR A 58 4.75 -1.04 -2.14
C THR A 58 4.40 -2.52 -1.92
N SER A 59 5.39 -3.36 -1.61
CA SER A 59 5.20 -4.81 -1.47
C SER A 59 4.57 -5.23 -0.12
N GLY A 60 4.80 -4.47 0.95
CA GLY A 60 4.47 -4.86 2.32
C GLY A 60 5.45 -5.85 2.95
N THR A 61 6.55 -6.16 2.27
CA THR A 61 7.54 -7.15 2.72
C THR A 61 8.89 -6.51 2.93
N ILE A 62 9.57 -6.86 4.02
CA ILE A 62 10.93 -6.41 4.31
C ILE A 62 11.92 -7.35 3.63
N SER A 63 12.95 -6.77 3.05
CA SER A 63 14.01 -7.51 2.37
C SER A 63 15.41 -7.00 2.71
N THR A 64 15.52 -6.03 3.62
CA THR A 64 16.79 -5.44 4.05
C THR A 64 16.74 -5.20 5.55
N TYR A 65 17.84 -5.49 6.23
CA TYR A 65 18.02 -5.30 7.67
C TYR A 65 19.26 -4.41 7.89
N TYR A 66 19.32 -3.80 9.07
CA TYR A 66 20.38 -2.87 9.45
C TYR A 66 21.05 -3.30 10.77
N GLU A 67 22.38 -3.40 10.77
CA GLU A 67 23.18 -3.84 11.91
C GLU A 67 23.98 -2.70 12.57
N GLY A 68 23.87 -1.47 12.08
CA GLY A 68 24.58 -0.31 12.60
C GLY A 68 23.86 0.38 13.77
N HIS A 69 24.45 1.46 14.25
CA HIS A 69 23.85 2.33 15.26
C HIS A 69 22.70 3.14 14.67
N TYR A 70 21.62 3.33 15.40
CA TYR A 70 20.46 4.10 14.98
C TYR A 70 19.85 4.88 16.15
N SER A 71 19.09 5.95 15.82
CA SER A 71 18.23 6.67 16.77
C SER A 71 16.81 6.09 16.75
N SER A 72 16.21 5.93 17.93
CA SER A 72 14.83 5.43 18.06
C SER A 72 13.78 6.34 17.43
N GLU A 73 14.10 7.59 17.11
CA GLU A 73 13.20 8.51 16.41
C GLU A 73 12.81 8.02 15.00
N TYR A 74 13.69 7.20 14.36
CA TYR A 74 13.45 6.63 13.03
C TYR A 74 12.71 5.30 13.07
N MET A 75 12.28 4.85 14.24
CA MET A 75 11.50 3.62 14.38
C MET A 75 10.08 3.82 13.83
N VAL A 76 9.63 2.78 13.17
CA VAL A 76 8.27 2.60 12.65
C VAL A 76 7.63 1.45 13.40
N TYR A 77 6.40 1.66 13.81
CA TYR A 77 5.61 0.68 14.54
C TYR A 77 4.34 0.32 13.77
N SER A 78 3.74 -0.81 14.11
CA SER A 78 2.46 -1.21 13.54
C SER A 78 1.39 -0.13 13.75
N GLY A 79 0.70 0.23 12.66
CA GLY A 79 -0.27 1.32 12.64
C GLY A 79 0.27 2.67 12.13
N ASP A 80 1.58 2.82 12.00
CA ASP A 80 2.18 4.03 11.40
C ASP A 80 1.82 4.14 9.92
N VAL A 81 1.61 5.36 9.45
CA VAL A 81 1.31 5.66 8.04
C VAL A 81 2.58 6.10 7.34
N LEU A 82 2.99 5.35 6.33
CA LEU A 82 4.22 5.57 5.58
C LEU A 82 3.93 6.04 4.16
N VAL A 83 4.83 6.87 3.64
CA VAL A 83 4.80 7.35 2.26
C VAL A 83 6.17 7.16 1.62
N GLY A 84 6.19 6.55 0.43
CA GLY A 84 7.35 6.52 -0.44
C GLY A 84 7.52 7.86 -1.16
N MET A 85 8.70 8.43 -1.12
CA MET A 85 8.95 9.80 -1.60
C MET A 85 9.45 9.86 -3.05
N ASP A 86 9.70 8.74 -3.69
CA ASP A 86 10.11 8.66 -5.09
C ASP A 86 9.13 7.81 -5.91
N GLY A 87 8.95 8.13 -7.18
CA GLY A 87 8.09 7.39 -8.11
C GLY A 87 6.62 7.70 -7.93
N ASP A 88 5.81 6.71 -7.54
CA ASP A 88 4.35 6.82 -7.48
C ASP A 88 3.80 7.37 -6.15
N PHE A 89 4.67 7.70 -5.21
CA PHE A 89 4.30 8.22 -3.88
C PHE A 89 3.31 7.32 -3.12
N ASN A 90 3.61 6.01 -3.09
CA ASN A 90 2.76 5.02 -2.47
C ASN A 90 2.59 5.27 -0.96
N VAL A 91 1.38 5.03 -0.47
CA VAL A 91 1.01 5.14 0.95
C VAL A 91 0.70 3.75 1.49
N ARG A 92 1.19 3.45 2.70
CA ARG A 92 0.88 2.20 3.41
C ARG A 92 0.67 2.45 4.90
N ILE A 93 -0.34 1.82 5.47
CA ILE A 93 -0.40 1.59 6.91
C ILE A 93 0.55 0.42 7.19
N TRP A 94 1.55 0.65 8.03
CA TRP A 94 2.52 -0.38 8.36
C TRP A 94 1.87 -1.41 9.32
N ASP A 95 1.89 -2.66 8.96
CA ASP A 95 1.26 -3.77 9.67
C ASP A 95 2.21 -4.96 9.89
N ASN A 96 3.50 -4.69 9.80
CA ASN A 96 4.57 -5.67 9.91
C ASN A 96 5.44 -5.40 11.16
N LEU A 97 6.63 -6.01 11.22
CA LEU A 97 7.59 -5.87 12.32
C LEU A 97 8.00 -4.42 12.53
N ASP A 98 8.38 -4.08 13.75
CA ASP A 98 9.02 -2.81 14.07
C ASP A 98 10.28 -2.67 13.21
N ALA A 99 10.47 -1.50 12.60
CA ALA A 99 11.48 -1.30 11.58
C ALA A 99 12.05 0.11 11.60
N LEU A 100 13.20 0.30 10.97
CA LEU A 100 13.81 1.60 10.73
C LEU A 100 13.29 2.19 9.42
N LEU A 101 13.16 3.51 9.37
CA LEU A 101 12.68 4.25 8.21
C LEU A 101 13.85 4.84 7.42
N ASN A 102 14.04 4.40 6.18
CA ASN A 102 15.13 4.90 5.31
C ASN A 102 14.79 6.26 4.69
N GLN A 103 15.81 7.02 4.28
CA GLN A 103 15.80 8.42 3.80
C GLN A 103 14.82 8.73 2.66
N ARG A 104 14.40 7.75 1.87
CA ARG A 104 13.45 7.92 0.75
C ARG A 104 12.02 7.59 1.11
N CYS A 105 11.77 7.44 2.39
CA CYS A 105 10.47 7.21 2.97
C CYS A 105 10.19 8.25 4.05
N CYS A 106 8.92 8.53 4.29
CA CYS A 106 8.53 9.35 5.43
C CYS A 106 7.34 8.74 6.17
N LYS A 107 7.20 9.11 7.44
CA LYS A 107 6.09 8.77 8.31
C LYS A 107 5.18 9.98 8.49
N ILE A 108 3.88 9.77 8.37
CA ILE A 108 2.86 10.78 8.60
C ILE A 108 2.51 10.83 10.08
N LEU A 109 2.74 11.97 10.69
CA LEU A 109 2.35 12.25 12.07
C LEU A 109 1.04 13.04 12.07
N SER A 110 -0.02 12.47 12.62
CA SER A 110 -1.32 13.14 12.72
C SER A 110 -1.44 13.97 14.01
N SER A 111 -2.14 15.09 13.94
CA SER A 111 -2.50 15.85 15.14
C SER A 111 -3.68 15.19 15.87
N LYS A 112 -4.00 15.68 17.08
CA LYS A 112 -5.19 15.25 17.84
C LYS A 112 -6.52 15.48 17.11
N LYS A 113 -6.54 16.22 15.99
CA LYS A 113 -7.75 16.55 15.21
C LYS A 113 -8.03 15.54 14.11
N ILE A 114 -7.02 14.78 13.67
CA ILE A 114 -7.13 13.87 12.53
C ILE A 114 -6.62 12.49 12.92
N ASN A 115 -7.39 11.49 12.55
CA ASN A 115 -7.02 10.09 12.68
C ASN A 115 -5.98 9.72 11.61
N ALA A 116 -4.87 9.08 12.00
CA ALA A 116 -3.81 8.68 11.07
C ALA A 116 -4.32 7.71 9.99
N ARG A 117 -5.17 6.75 10.33
CA ARG A 117 -5.77 5.82 9.35
C ARG A 117 -6.70 6.53 8.35
N TYR A 118 -7.41 7.58 8.79
CA TYR A 118 -8.18 8.43 7.88
C TYR A 118 -7.27 9.08 6.84
N LEU A 119 -6.11 9.60 7.27
CA LEU A 119 -5.11 10.14 6.34
C LEU A 119 -4.56 9.06 5.39
N ALA A 120 -4.37 7.83 5.86
CA ALA A 120 -3.89 6.74 5.01
C ALA A 120 -4.86 6.42 3.86
N TYR A 121 -6.16 6.57 4.06
CA TYR A 121 -7.17 6.46 2.99
C TYR A 121 -7.29 7.72 2.14
N TYR A 122 -7.06 8.89 2.74
CA TYR A 122 -7.20 10.17 2.06
C TYR A 122 -6.02 10.51 1.15
N LEU A 123 -4.79 10.29 1.63
CA LEU A 123 -3.56 10.71 0.97
C LEU A 123 -3.30 10.07 -0.39
N PRO A 124 -3.60 8.79 -0.67
CA PRO A 124 -3.26 8.18 -1.96
C PRO A 124 -3.78 8.97 -3.17
N HIS A 125 -5.03 9.40 -3.15
CA HIS A 125 -5.61 10.19 -4.23
C HIS A 125 -4.96 11.59 -4.33
N GLN A 126 -4.67 12.23 -3.21
CA GLN A 126 -4.03 13.55 -3.19
C GLN A 126 -2.59 13.48 -3.73
N LEU A 127 -1.84 12.46 -3.31
CA LEU A 127 -0.48 12.24 -3.77
C LEU A 127 -0.42 11.84 -5.25
N TYR A 128 -1.42 11.11 -5.74
CA TYR A 128 -1.57 10.86 -7.17
C TYR A 128 -1.69 12.18 -7.95
N ILE A 129 -2.52 13.13 -7.49
CA ILE A 129 -2.66 14.46 -8.13
C ILE A 129 -1.34 15.23 -8.08
N VAL A 130 -0.67 15.27 -6.92
CA VAL A 130 0.65 15.89 -6.78
C VAL A 130 1.63 15.26 -7.76
N ASN A 131 1.64 13.93 -7.87
CA ASN A 131 2.48 13.20 -8.80
C ASN A 131 2.21 13.59 -10.27
N GLN A 132 0.94 13.70 -10.67
CA GLN A 132 0.59 14.11 -12.04
C GLN A 132 1.01 15.55 -12.35
N LEU A 133 0.98 16.44 -11.38
CA LEU A 133 1.38 17.84 -11.53
C LEU A 133 2.91 18.05 -11.42
N THR A 134 3.64 17.08 -10.91
CA THR A 134 5.10 17.15 -10.80
C THR A 134 5.76 16.86 -12.14
N TRP A 135 6.42 17.87 -12.72
CA TRP A 135 7.23 17.73 -13.93
C TRP A 135 8.61 17.17 -13.60
N SER A 136 8.97 16.05 -14.19
CA SER A 136 10.32 15.48 -14.07
C SER A 136 10.65 14.69 -15.34
N THR A 137 11.89 14.80 -15.79
CA THR A 137 12.45 13.99 -16.90
C THR A 137 13.02 12.66 -16.41
N THR A 138 13.11 12.47 -15.10
CA THR A 138 13.66 11.27 -14.45
C THR A 138 12.67 10.73 -13.41
N VAL A 139 13.14 10.43 -12.19
CA VAL A 139 12.27 9.99 -11.10
C VAL A 139 11.67 11.21 -10.41
N LYS A 140 10.35 11.20 -10.24
CA LYS A 140 9.62 12.21 -9.46
C LYS A 140 9.99 12.07 -7.99
N HIS A 141 10.23 13.19 -7.33
CA HIS A 141 10.58 13.25 -5.92
C HIS A 141 9.59 14.11 -5.17
N LEU A 142 9.04 13.58 -4.08
CA LEU A 142 8.06 14.25 -3.21
C LEU A 142 8.80 15.04 -2.12
N LEU A 143 8.52 16.32 -2.02
CA LEU A 143 9.07 17.19 -0.97
C LEU A 143 8.10 17.28 0.22
N ALA A 144 8.65 17.63 1.40
CA ALA A 144 7.83 17.91 2.58
C ALA A 144 6.81 19.02 2.34
N GLU A 145 7.23 20.03 1.58
CA GLU A 145 6.36 21.15 1.25
C GLU A 145 5.16 20.71 0.41
N ASP A 146 5.35 19.75 -0.50
CA ASP A 146 4.27 19.20 -1.32
C ASP A 146 3.24 18.51 -0.43
N ILE A 147 3.67 17.64 0.49
CA ILE A 147 2.78 17.00 1.47
C ILE A 147 2.14 18.05 2.38
N GLY A 148 2.93 18.99 2.88
CA GLY A 148 2.47 20.05 3.79
C GLY A 148 1.39 20.95 3.20
N ASN A 149 1.38 21.12 1.89
CA ASN A 149 0.41 21.93 1.16
C ASN A 149 -0.82 21.16 0.69
N ILE A 150 -0.87 19.85 0.82
CA ILE A 150 -2.06 19.03 0.49
C ILE A 150 -3.27 19.57 1.27
N PRO A 151 -4.36 19.92 0.59
CA PRO A 151 -5.61 20.28 1.25
C PRO A 151 -6.26 19.02 1.83
N VAL A 152 -6.55 19.02 3.13
CA VAL A 152 -7.21 17.91 3.82
C VAL A 152 -8.61 18.31 4.22
N ALA A 153 -9.61 17.66 3.65
CA ALA A 153 -11.01 17.77 4.05
C ALA A 153 -11.30 16.69 5.10
N TYR A 154 -11.88 17.07 6.24
CA TYR A 154 -12.13 16.13 7.32
C TYR A 154 -13.31 16.52 8.20
N PRO A 155 -14.10 15.52 8.68
CA PRO A 155 -15.18 15.69 9.66
C PRO A 155 -14.64 15.71 11.10
N GLN A 156 -15.54 15.63 12.07
CA GLN A 156 -15.21 15.39 13.47
C GLN A 156 -14.60 13.99 13.65
N LEU A 157 -13.80 13.79 14.73
CA LEU A 157 -13.05 12.54 14.96
C LEU A 157 -13.92 11.27 15.01
N ASN A 158 -15.10 11.35 15.57
CA ASN A 158 -16.04 10.22 15.62
C ASN A 158 -16.49 9.77 14.24
N GLU A 159 -16.71 10.69 13.34
CA GLU A 159 -17.08 10.42 11.95
C GLU A 159 -15.89 9.92 11.15
N GLN A 160 -14.69 10.49 11.33
CA GLN A 160 -13.45 9.94 10.75
C GLN A 160 -13.27 8.47 11.14
N GLN A 161 -13.49 8.13 12.41
CA GLN A 161 -13.42 6.74 12.89
C GLN A 161 -14.50 5.84 12.27
N ALA A 162 -15.72 6.38 12.06
CA ALA A 162 -16.77 5.64 11.38
C ALA A 162 -16.42 5.36 9.91
N ILE A 163 -15.88 6.36 9.20
CA ILE A 163 -15.38 6.23 7.83
C ILE A 163 -14.28 5.17 7.77
N VAL A 164 -13.29 5.26 8.67
CA VAL A 164 -12.19 4.28 8.73
C VAL A 164 -12.71 2.85 8.93
N ARG A 165 -13.62 2.64 9.91
CA ARG A 165 -14.20 1.31 10.14
C ARG A 165 -14.94 0.76 8.92
N LEU A 166 -15.67 1.63 8.21
CA LEU A 166 -16.35 1.24 6.97
C LEU A 166 -15.34 0.82 5.90
N LEU A 167 -14.33 1.67 5.65
CA LEU A 167 -13.31 1.41 4.64
C LEU A 167 -12.46 0.18 4.98
N ASP A 168 -12.04 0.02 6.23
CA ASP A 168 -11.31 -1.18 6.69
C ASP A 168 -12.09 -2.45 6.38
N LYS A 169 -13.40 -2.46 6.69
CA LYS A 169 -14.27 -3.61 6.41
C LYS A 169 -14.41 -3.89 4.92
N GLU A 170 -14.76 -2.89 4.14
CA GLU A 170 -15.02 -3.06 2.70
C GLU A 170 -13.72 -3.41 1.94
N CYS A 171 -12.59 -2.77 2.26
CA CYS A 171 -11.30 -3.12 1.65
C CYS A 171 -10.88 -4.55 2.00
N THR A 172 -11.02 -4.97 3.28
CA THR A 172 -10.70 -6.35 3.68
C THR A 172 -11.56 -7.38 2.92
N GLN A 173 -12.85 -7.07 2.69
CA GLN A 173 -13.73 -7.96 1.90
C GLN A 173 -13.29 -8.02 0.43
N ILE A 174 -12.95 -6.86 -0.17
CA ILE A 174 -12.46 -6.78 -1.55
C ILE A 174 -11.16 -7.58 -1.70
N ASP A 175 -10.20 -7.40 -0.78
CA ASP A 175 -8.92 -8.12 -0.80
C ASP A 175 -9.12 -9.64 -0.67
N SER A 176 -10.05 -10.08 0.19
CA SER A 176 -10.40 -11.50 0.31
C SER A 176 -10.98 -12.06 -0.99
N ILE A 177 -11.90 -11.33 -1.62
CA ILE A 177 -12.49 -11.75 -2.91
C ILE A 177 -11.42 -11.80 -4.00
N ALA A 178 -10.53 -10.82 -4.06
CA ALA A 178 -9.42 -10.78 -5.02
C ALA A 178 -8.51 -12.00 -4.86
N ALA A 179 -8.10 -12.32 -3.62
CA ALA A 179 -7.28 -13.49 -3.32
C ALA A 179 -7.96 -14.81 -3.69
N ASP A 180 -9.27 -14.94 -3.47
CA ASP A 180 -10.04 -16.13 -3.86
C ASP A 180 -10.16 -16.27 -5.38
N LEU A 181 -10.34 -15.16 -6.10
CA LEU A 181 -10.34 -15.15 -7.57
C LEU A 181 -8.98 -15.57 -8.15
N GLU A 182 -7.88 -15.09 -7.58
CA GLU A 182 -6.52 -15.50 -7.98
C GLU A 182 -6.31 -17.01 -7.81
N LYS A 183 -6.75 -17.57 -6.67
CA LYS A 183 -6.72 -19.04 -6.45
C LYS A 183 -7.56 -19.80 -7.47
N GLN A 184 -8.76 -19.32 -7.79
CA GLN A 184 -9.61 -19.94 -8.80
C GLN A 184 -8.97 -19.91 -10.19
N ILE A 185 -8.35 -18.80 -10.58
CA ILE A 185 -7.60 -18.67 -11.84
C ILE A 185 -6.48 -19.71 -11.90
N ALA A 186 -5.69 -19.84 -10.83
CA ALA A 186 -4.60 -20.82 -10.76
C ALA A 186 -5.12 -22.28 -10.91
N ILE A 187 -6.21 -22.62 -10.23
CA ILE A 187 -6.85 -23.95 -10.34
C ILE A 187 -7.35 -24.21 -11.75
N LEU A 188 -8.02 -23.24 -12.38
CA LEU A 188 -8.53 -23.37 -13.74
C LEU A 188 -7.40 -23.52 -14.76
N GLN A 189 -6.30 -22.82 -14.60
CA GLN A 189 -5.11 -22.97 -15.43
C GLN A 189 -4.50 -24.38 -15.30
N GLN A 190 -4.42 -24.90 -14.09
CA GLN A 190 -3.94 -26.27 -13.83
C GLN A 190 -4.90 -27.31 -14.43
N TYR A 191 -6.20 -27.14 -14.25
CA TYR A 191 -7.22 -28.03 -14.83
C TYR A 191 -7.15 -28.04 -16.36
N LYS A 192 -7.05 -26.85 -16.99
CA LYS A 192 -6.86 -26.72 -18.44
C LYS A 192 -5.64 -27.51 -18.92
N LYS A 193 -4.50 -27.36 -18.24
CA LYS A 193 -3.27 -28.09 -18.58
C LYS A 193 -3.45 -29.60 -18.44
N SER A 194 -4.05 -30.05 -17.35
CA SER A 194 -4.34 -31.48 -17.09
C SER A 194 -5.27 -32.05 -18.14
N LEU A 195 -6.36 -31.36 -18.46
CA LEU A 195 -7.33 -31.79 -19.46
C LEU A 195 -6.71 -31.95 -20.85
N ILE A 196 -5.89 -30.96 -21.28
CA ILE A 196 -5.17 -31.01 -22.54
C ILE A 196 -4.23 -32.23 -22.55
N THR A 197 -3.41 -32.39 -21.52
CA THR A 197 -2.46 -33.50 -21.41
C THR A 197 -3.20 -34.84 -21.45
N GLU A 198 -4.24 -35.02 -20.65
CA GLU A 198 -5.02 -36.24 -20.60
C GLU A 198 -5.64 -36.55 -21.97
N THR A 199 -6.26 -35.58 -22.62
CA THR A 199 -6.94 -35.80 -23.91
C THR A 199 -5.98 -36.14 -25.03
N VAL A 200 -4.81 -35.47 -25.11
CA VAL A 200 -3.85 -35.73 -26.20
C VAL A 200 -3.00 -36.99 -25.98
N THR A 201 -2.86 -37.46 -24.72
CA THR A 201 -2.12 -38.69 -24.41
C THR A 201 -3.00 -39.92 -24.29
N LYS A 202 -4.26 -39.78 -23.80
CA LYS A 202 -5.17 -40.90 -23.49
C LYS A 202 -6.40 -40.95 -24.40
N GLY A 203 -6.56 -39.98 -25.30
CA GLY A 203 -7.72 -39.90 -26.20
C GLY A 203 -9.01 -39.45 -25.52
N LEU A 204 -10.12 -39.51 -26.27
CA LEU A 204 -11.44 -39.08 -25.81
C LEU A 204 -12.20 -40.19 -25.11
N ASP A 205 -12.01 -41.44 -25.51
CA ASP A 205 -12.74 -42.60 -24.99
C ASP A 205 -11.89 -43.27 -23.88
N LYS A 206 -12.34 -43.11 -22.64
CA LYS A 206 -11.69 -43.69 -21.44
C LYS A 206 -11.97 -45.19 -21.26
N SER A 207 -12.84 -45.76 -22.07
CA SER A 207 -13.19 -47.21 -22.00
C SER A 207 -12.26 -48.08 -22.83
N VAL A 208 -11.43 -47.50 -23.67
CA VAL A 208 -10.48 -48.21 -24.52
C VAL A 208 -9.31 -48.73 -23.68
N PRO A 209 -8.91 -50.02 -23.82
CA PRO A 209 -7.74 -50.57 -23.16
C PRO A 209 -6.47 -49.75 -23.54
N MET A 210 -5.77 -49.27 -22.53
CA MET A 210 -4.56 -48.48 -22.73
C MET A 210 -3.36 -49.40 -23.05
N LYS A 211 -2.46 -48.93 -23.92
CA LYS A 211 -1.22 -49.58 -24.24
C LYS A 211 -0.09 -48.79 -23.63
N ASP A 212 0.90 -49.49 -23.04
CA ASP A 212 2.10 -48.83 -22.57
C ASP A 212 2.79 -48.04 -23.72
N SER A 213 3.02 -46.75 -23.50
CA SER A 213 3.61 -45.89 -24.50
C SER A 213 5.13 -46.10 -24.65
N GLY A 214 5.78 -46.75 -23.70
CA GLY A 214 7.22 -46.86 -23.58
C GLY A 214 7.92 -45.52 -23.21
N VAL A 215 7.15 -44.51 -22.81
CA VAL A 215 7.64 -43.20 -22.43
C VAL A 215 7.20 -42.91 -20.98
N GLU A 216 8.17 -42.79 -20.07
CA GLU A 216 7.95 -42.73 -18.62
C GLU A 216 6.92 -41.69 -18.16
N TRP A 217 6.87 -40.49 -18.79
CA TRP A 217 5.91 -39.42 -18.42
C TRP A 217 4.56 -39.48 -19.13
N ILE A 218 4.34 -40.43 -20.01
CA ILE A 218 3.04 -40.67 -20.67
C ILE A 218 2.30 -41.80 -19.97
N GLY A 219 2.99 -42.84 -19.52
CA GLY A 219 2.46 -44.04 -18.89
C GLY A 219 2.03 -45.12 -19.85
#